data_2c5c2800a7f90a32ecb4ed52b732e251
#
_entry.id   2c5c2800a7f90a32ecb4ed52b732e251
#
_cell.length_a   1.000
_cell.length_b   1.000
_cell.length_c   1.000
_cell.angle_alpha   90.00
_cell.angle_beta   90.00
_cell.angle_gamma   90.00
#
_symmetry.space_group_name_H-M   'P 1'
#
loop_
_entity.id
_entity.type
_entity.pdbx_description
1 polymer ?
#
loop_
_entity_poly.entity_id
_entity_poly.type
_entity_poly.pdbx_seq_one_letter_code
_entity_poly.pdbx_strand_id
1 'polypeptide(L)'
;MAIGAHTGDVQLTCGKTLAKHALLGDMITTVDVTAGERGAPSNMSVEDFKQININSAAEFAKMLNGQSIVLNYRDAEVPENEDIKFEIADLIRQEKPDVILTHWAKSTHKDHSAVHRVVNDAIFYGALRTMERELPSHWARGPYFAENWEDAQDFVPYIYVDVTEGYDLWVEAIKKLWLTNNSPWFQYLEYYDALSRARGTLIHKKRAECYMVNPQNMKRVIDSF
;
A
#
# COMPACT_ATOMS: atom_id res chain seq x y z
N MET A 1 7.50 0.75 4.09
CA MET A 1 7.07 1.23 2.75
C MET A 1 5.80 0.51 2.34
N ALA A 2 4.83 1.23 1.75
CA ALA A 2 3.63 0.63 1.18
C ALA A 2 3.53 1.04 -0.30
N ILE A 3 3.31 0.06 -1.21
CA ILE A 3 3.34 0.27 -2.66
C ILE A 3 1.98 -0.14 -3.24
N GLY A 4 1.24 0.82 -3.80
CA GLY A 4 -0.07 0.65 -4.42
C GLY A 4 -0.10 0.98 -5.90
N ALA A 5 -1.17 0.60 -6.57
CA ALA A 5 -1.37 0.90 -7.98
C ALA A 5 -1.79 2.36 -8.19
N HIS A 6 -2.68 2.85 -7.34
CA HIS A 6 -3.26 4.19 -7.48
C HIS A 6 -3.19 4.96 -6.15
N THR A 7 -3.16 6.28 -6.24
CA THR A 7 -3.33 7.13 -5.07
C THR A 7 -4.65 6.80 -4.37
N GLY A 8 -4.57 6.39 -3.12
CA GLY A 8 -5.70 5.95 -2.31
C GLY A 8 -5.62 4.49 -1.87
N ASP A 9 -5.03 3.61 -2.66
CA ASP A 9 -4.99 2.18 -2.39
C ASP A 9 -4.36 1.87 -1.03
N VAL A 10 -3.07 2.14 -0.89
CA VAL A 10 -2.33 1.83 0.34
C VAL A 10 -2.71 2.74 1.50
N GLN A 11 -3.15 3.96 1.21
CA GLN A 11 -3.63 4.90 2.21
C GLN A 11 -4.91 4.39 2.90
N LEU A 12 -5.75 3.65 2.17
CA LEU A 12 -6.98 3.02 2.68
C LEU A 12 -6.69 1.64 3.32
N THR A 13 -5.93 0.80 2.63
CA THR A 13 -5.74 -0.62 2.98
C THR A 13 -4.67 -0.85 4.03
N CYS A 14 -3.62 -0.01 4.05
CA CYS A 14 -2.49 -0.06 4.99
C CYS A 14 -2.45 1.15 5.94
N GLY A 15 -3.28 2.15 5.72
CA GLY A 15 -3.12 3.48 6.31
C GLY A 15 -3.13 3.50 7.83
N LYS A 16 -3.92 2.66 8.48
CA LYS A 16 -3.98 2.59 9.95
C LYS A 16 -2.71 1.94 10.53
N THR A 17 -2.16 0.94 9.84
CA THR A 17 -0.85 0.36 10.16
C THR A 17 0.25 1.41 9.99
N LEU A 18 0.24 2.15 8.88
CA LEU A 18 1.21 3.23 8.64
C LEU A 18 1.10 4.32 9.72
N ALA A 19 -0.12 4.73 10.09
CA ALA A 19 -0.35 5.72 11.15
C ALA A 19 0.15 5.23 12.52
N LYS A 20 -0.07 3.95 12.85
CA LYS A 20 0.50 3.35 14.07
C LYS A 20 2.03 3.40 14.06
N HIS A 21 2.66 3.00 12.97
CA HIS A 21 4.12 3.03 12.85
C HIS A 21 4.68 4.46 12.89
N ALA A 22 3.97 5.44 12.32
CA ALA A 22 4.33 6.86 12.46
C ALA A 22 4.33 7.31 13.92
N LEU A 23 3.34 6.89 14.73
CA LEU A 23 3.30 7.17 16.18
C LEU A 23 4.44 6.48 16.96
N LEU A 24 4.96 5.37 16.45
CA LEU A 24 6.12 4.67 17.02
C LEU A 24 7.46 5.32 16.61
N GLY A 25 7.44 6.30 15.71
CA GLY A 25 8.62 7.01 15.21
C GLY A 25 9.27 6.35 14.01
N ASP A 26 8.62 5.38 13.38
CA ASP A 26 9.12 4.74 12.16
C ASP A 26 8.98 5.66 10.94
N MET A 27 9.91 5.51 9.98
CA MET A 27 9.86 6.20 8.70
C MET A 27 8.78 5.61 7.79
N ILE A 28 7.87 6.45 7.30
CA ILE A 28 6.78 6.05 6.42
C ILE A 28 7.04 6.52 4.99
N THR A 29 7.00 5.57 4.05
CA THR A 29 7.04 5.87 2.61
C THR A 29 5.84 5.20 1.95
N THR A 30 5.00 5.98 1.25
CA THR A 30 3.98 5.46 0.32
C THR A 30 4.47 5.64 -1.11
N VAL A 31 4.25 4.62 -1.95
CA VAL A 31 4.54 4.66 -3.38
C VAL A 31 3.25 4.31 -4.11
N ASP A 32 2.76 5.23 -4.92
CA ASP A 32 1.63 5.04 -5.81
C ASP A 32 2.17 4.95 -7.25
N VAL A 33 1.95 3.82 -7.93
CA VAL A 33 2.49 3.59 -9.29
C VAL A 33 1.86 4.56 -10.28
N THR A 34 0.59 4.87 -10.11
CA THR A 34 -0.14 5.89 -10.87
C THR A 34 -0.86 6.85 -9.92
N ALA A 35 -1.23 7.99 -10.42
CA ALA A 35 -2.05 8.92 -9.63
C ALA A 35 -3.55 8.53 -9.60
N GLY A 36 -3.98 7.48 -10.29
CA GLY A 36 -5.41 7.13 -10.42
C GLY A 36 -6.20 8.19 -11.22
N GLU A 37 -5.56 8.82 -12.16
CA GLU A 37 -6.07 10.03 -12.85
C GLU A 37 -7.27 9.75 -13.77
N ARG A 38 -7.46 8.50 -14.21
CA ARG A 38 -8.61 8.14 -15.04
C ARG A 38 -9.92 8.03 -14.27
N GLY A 39 -9.86 8.03 -12.95
CA GLY A 39 -11.02 8.21 -12.09
C GLY A 39 -11.55 9.65 -12.04
N ALA A 40 -11.06 10.55 -12.90
CA ALA A 40 -11.48 11.95 -12.93
C ALA A 40 -13.00 12.09 -13.12
N PRO A 41 -13.66 12.94 -12.30
CA PRO A 41 -15.08 13.24 -12.50
C PRO A 41 -15.29 14.00 -13.81
N SER A 42 -16.51 13.91 -14.37
CA SER A 42 -16.84 14.46 -15.70
C SER A 42 -16.64 15.98 -15.86
N ASN A 43 -16.58 16.71 -14.77
CA ASN A 43 -16.35 18.15 -14.72
C ASN A 43 -14.89 18.56 -14.52
N MET A 44 -13.95 17.61 -14.58
CA MET A 44 -12.52 17.83 -14.35
C MET A 44 -11.67 17.17 -15.45
N SER A 45 -10.58 17.79 -15.84
CA SER A 45 -9.62 17.15 -16.75
C SER A 45 -8.83 16.05 -16.02
N VAL A 46 -8.37 15.05 -16.78
CA VAL A 46 -7.51 13.98 -16.25
C VAL A 46 -6.21 14.55 -15.65
N GLU A 47 -5.65 15.58 -16.29
CA GLU A 47 -4.41 16.20 -15.81
C GLU A 47 -4.61 16.99 -14.50
N ASP A 48 -5.70 17.75 -14.39
CA ASP A 48 -6.01 18.45 -13.14
C ASP A 48 -6.28 17.45 -12.01
N PHE A 49 -6.99 16.36 -12.30
CA PHE A 49 -7.28 15.33 -11.32
C PHE A 49 -6.01 14.59 -10.89
N LYS A 50 -5.09 14.31 -11.82
CA LYS A 50 -3.75 13.78 -11.52
C LYS A 50 -3.04 14.64 -10.49
N GLN A 51 -3.00 15.95 -10.71
CA GLN A 51 -2.33 16.86 -9.80
C GLN A 51 -3.00 16.92 -8.41
N ILE A 52 -4.33 16.87 -8.37
CA ILE A 52 -5.08 16.81 -7.11
C ILE A 52 -4.71 15.53 -6.33
N ASN A 53 -4.64 14.39 -6.99
CA ASN A 53 -4.32 13.13 -6.35
C ASN A 53 -2.86 13.10 -5.84
N ILE A 54 -1.90 13.59 -6.63
CA ILE A 54 -0.51 13.72 -6.20
C ILE A 54 -0.40 14.60 -4.94
N ASN A 55 -1.08 15.75 -4.93
CA ASN A 55 -1.08 16.65 -3.78
C ASN A 55 -1.75 16.00 -2.56
N SER A 56 -2.84 15.28 -2.77
CA SER A 56 -3.56 14.54 -1.73
C SER A 56 -2.70 13.47 -1.07
N ALA A 57 -1.94 12.69 -1.88
CA ALA A 57 -1.01 11.69 -1.38
C ALA A 57 0.11 12.32 -0.54
N ALA A 58 0.65 13.45 -1.01
CA ALA A 58 1.68 14.18 -0.27
C ALA A 58 1.17 14.71 1.09
N GLU A 59 -0.05 15.27 1.12
CA GLU A 59 -0.66 15.74 2.37
C GLU A 59 -0.96 14.58 3.33
N PHE A 60 -1.43 13.43 2.82
CA PHE A 60 -1.60 12.23 3.63
C PHE A 60 -0.27 11.81 4.29
N ALA A 61 0.78 11.65 3.49
CA ALA A 61 2.10 11.23 3.98
C ALA A 61 2.67 12.21 5.00
N LYS A 62 2.53 13.51 4.76
CA LYS A 62 2.95 14.58 5.68
C LYS A 62 2.26 14.48 7.05
N MET A 63 0.98 14.11 7.11
CA MET A 63 0.27 13.89 8.37
C MET A 63 0.90 12.74 9.19
N LEU A 64 1.55 11.79 8.52
CA LEU A 64 2.26 10.67 9.14
C LEU A 64 3.76 10.93 9.33
N ASN A 65 4.23 12.18 9.18
CA ASN A 65 5.66 12.53 9.16
C ASN A 65 6.47 11.69 8.16
N GLY A 66 5.83 11.25 7.08
CA GLY A 66 6.38 10.41 6.04
C GLY A 66 6.51 11.12 4.70
N GLN A 67 6.79 10.35 3.67
CA GLN A 67 6.88 10.83 2.30
C GLN A 67 5.98 10.01 1.37
N SER A 68 5.53 10.65 0.29
CA SER A 68 4.78 10.04 -0.81
C SER A 68 5.57 10.17 -2.10
N ILE A 69 5.65 9.07 -2.84
CA ILE A 69 6.23 9.00 -4.17
C ILE A 69 5.12 8.55 -5.11
N VAL A 70 4.76 9.37 -6.09
CA VAL A 70 3.82 9.00 -7.15
C VAL A 70 4.61 8.85 -8.44
N LEU A 71 4.65 7.62 -8.99
CA LEU A 71 5.34 7.35 -10.24
C LEU A 71 4.53 7.89 -11.43
N ASN A 72 5.17 7.99 -12.59
CA ASN A 72 4.53 8.59 -13.77
C ASN A 72 3.99 7.54 -14.75
N TYR A 73 3.45 6.44 -14.22
CA TYR A 73 2.72 5.48 -15.06
C TYR A 73 1.26 5.92 -15.21
N ARG A 74 0.62 5.44 -16.28
CA ARG A 74 -0.78 5.79 -16.56
C ARG A 74 -1.72 4.81 -15.86
N ASP A 75 -2.73 5.35 -15.23
CA ASP A 75 -3.83 4.58 -14.66
C ASP A 75 -4.47 3.66 -15.73
N ALA A 76 -4.82 2.43 -15.36
CA ALA A 76 -5.29 1.34 -16.19
C ALA A 76 -4.27 0.83 -17.25
N GLU A 77 -3.01 1.28 -17.20
CA GLU A 77 -1.95 0.88 -18.15
C GLU A 77 -0.65 0.49 -17.44
N VAL A 78 -0.70 0.09 -16.15
CA VAL A 78 0.51 -0.34 -15.42
C VAL A 78 1.20 -1.49 -16.16
N PRO A 79 2.47 -1.30 -16.61
CA PRO A 79 3.20 -2.34 -17.30
C PRO A 79 3.78 -3.37 -16.32
N GLU A 80 4.17 -4.53 -16.85
CA GLU A 80 4.85 -5.59 -16.09
C GLU A 80 6.25 -5.88 -16.65
N ASN A 81 6.84 -4.91 -17.34
CA ASN A 81 8.18 -5.04 -17.93
C ASN A 81 9.29 -4.81 -16.89
N GLU A 82 10.54 -5.00 -17.33
CA GLU A 82 11.70 -4.86 -16.47
C GLU A 82 11.96 -3.42 -16.00
N ASP A 83 11.54 -2.42 -16.79
CA ASP A 83 11.80 -1.02 -16.46
C ASP A 83 11.12 -0.62 -15.12
N ILE A 84 9.82 -0.90 -14.98
CA ILE A 84 9.11 -0.61 -13.73
C ILE A 84 9.62 -1.44 -12.54
N LYS A 85 10.02 -2.70 -12.79
CA LYS A 85 10.57 -3.56 -11.74
C LYS A 85 11.90 -3.01 -11.22
N PHE A 86 12.76 -2.54 -12.13
CA PHE A 86 14.02 -1.90 -11.76
C PHE A 86 13.79 -0.54 -11.07
N GLU A 87 12.86 0.26 -11.54
CA GLU A 87 12.54 1.54 -10.90
C GLU A 87 12.09 1.33 -9.45
N ILE A 88 11.20 0.38 -9.20
CA ILE A 88 10.75 0.05 -7.84
C ILE A 88 11.89 -0.61 -7.02
N ALA A 89 12.72 -1.45 -7.64
CA ALA A 89 13.89 -2.02 -6.96
C ALA A 89 14.91 -0.94 -6.54
N ASP A 90 15.10 0.09 -7.35
CA ASP A 90 15.97 1.23 -7.03
C ASP A 90 15.38 2.07 -5.89
N LEU A 91 14.06 2.29 -5.86
CA LEU A 91 13.38 2.90 -4.72
C LEU A 91 13.56 2.08 -3.43
N ILE A 92 13.47 0.75 -3.50
CA ILE A 92 13.71 -0.13 -2.36
C ILE A 92 15.16 0.02 -1.87
N ARG A 93 16.14 0.12 -2.76
CA ARG A 93 17.55 0.34 -2.41
C ARG A 93 17.81 1.74 -1.83
N GLN A 94 17.08 2.74 -2.31
CA GLN A 94 17.19 4.12 -1.86
C GLN A 94 16.57 4.30 -0.47
N GLU A 95 15.32 3.88 -0.30
CA GLU A 95 14.53 4.10 0.91
C GLU A 95 14.85 3.09 2.03
N LYS A 96 15.42 1.94 1.68
CA LYS A 96 15.84 0.86 2.58
C LYS A 96 14.75 0.43 3.57
N PRO A 97 13.53 0.12 3.11
CA PRO A 97 12.45 -0.26 4.00
C PRO A 97 12.73 -1.59 4.70
N ASP A 98 12.42 -1.69 6.00
CA ASP A 98 12.43 -2.96 6.72
C ASP A 98 11.28 -3.87 6.29
N VAL A 99 10.14 -3.26 5.91
CA VAL A 99 8.89 -3.95 5.58
C VAL A 99 8.26 -3.35 4.33
N ILE A 100 7.74 -4.21 3.44
CA ILE A 100 6.98 -3.81 2.26
C ILE A 100 5.56 -4.39 2.34
N LEU A 101 4.57 -3.50 2.19
CA LEU A 101 3.14 -3.79 2.07
C LEU A 101 2.70 -3.51 0.63
N THR A 102 1.80 -4.33 0.06
CA THR A 102 1.29 -4.13 -1.30
C THR A 102 -0.02 -4.89 -1.53
N HIS A 103 -0.53 -4.88 -2.77
CA HIS A 103 -1.73 -5.58 -3.19
C HIS A 103 -1.62 -7.10 -3.14
N TRP A 104 -2.77 -7.77 -2.93
CA TRP A 104 -2.92 -9.19 -3.20
C TRP A 104 -3.00 -9.46 -4.71
N ALA A 105 -2.71 -10.72 -5.10
CA ALA A 105 -2.57 -11.12 -6.52
C ALA A 105 -3.87 -11.10 -7.32
N LYS A 106 -5.00 -11.42 -6.67
CA LYS A 106 -6.29 -11.65 -7.35
C LYS A 106 -7.22 -10.48 -7.08
N SER A 107 -7.22 -9.55 -8.03
CA SER A 107 -8.02 -8.32 -7.99
C SER A 107 -8.98 -8.26 -9.16
N THR A 108 -10.10 -7.55 -8.98
CA THR A 108 -10.96 -7.11 -10.08
C THR A 108 -10.31 -5.99 -10.90
N HIS A 109 -9.37 -5.26 -10.29
CA HIS A 109 -8.60 -4.22 -10.99
C HIS A 109 -7.28 -4.79 -11.53
N LYS A 110 -7.08 -4.71 -12.84
CA LYS A 110 -5.88 -5.28 -13.48
C LYS A 110 -4.56 -4.69 -12.96
N ASP A 111 -4.54 -3.40 -12.63
CA ASP A 111 -3.33 -2.72 -12.17
C ASP A 111 -2.90 -3.19 -10.78
N HIS A 112 -3.85 -3.52 -9.87
CA HIS A 112 -3.51 -4.14 -8.58
C HIS A 112 -2.78 -5.47 -8.78
N SER A 113 -3.31 -6.32 -9.67
CA SER A 113 -2.66 -7.59 -10.02
C SER A 113 -1.29 -7.41 -10.69
N ALA A 114 -1.13 -6.37 -11.51
CA ALA A 114 0.15 -6.03 -12.13
C ALA A 114 1.15 -5.55 -11.06
N VAL A 115 0.76 -4.62 -10.18
CA VAL A 115 1.61 -4.12 -9.09
C VAL A 115 2.00 -5.24 -8.12
N HIS A 116 1.10 -6.18 -7.80
CA HIS A 116 1.46 -7.37 -7.04
C HIS A 116 2.66 -8.11 -7.65
N ARG A 117 2.62 -8.40 -8.96
CA ARG A 117 3.70 -9.13 -9.65
C ARG A 117 4.99 -8.31 -9.73
N VAL A 118 4.86 -7.05 -10.11
CA VAL A 118 5.99 -6.12 -10.23
C VAL A 118 6.72 -5.94 -8.89
N VAL A 119 5.98 -5.76 -7.79
CA VAL A 119 6.58 -5.57 -6.46
C VAL A 119 7.28 -6.83 -5.97
N ASN A 120 6.73 -8.02 -6.22
CA ASN A 120 7.40 -9.28 -5.89
C ASN A 120 8.76 -9.39 -6.60
N ASP A 121 8.81 -9.10 -7.90
CA ASP A 121 10.06 -9.13 -8.67
C ASP A 121 11.01 -8.02 -8.23
N ALA A 122 10.51 -6.81 -7.95
CA ALA A 122 11.31 -5.68 -7.50
C ALA A 122 11.99 -5.91 -6.15
N ILE A 123 11.30 -6.55 -5.19
CA ILE A 123 11.91 -6.95 -3.91
C ILE A 123 13.06 -7.92 -4.14
N PHE A 124 12.86 -8.91 -5.02
CA PHE A 124 13.91 -9.85 -5.37
C PHE A 124 15.10 -9.14 -6.02
N TYR A 125 14.86 -8.26 -7.00
CA TYR A 125 15.91 -7.49 -7.67
C TYR A 125 16.64 -6.53 -6.72
N GLY A 126 15.89 -5.88 -5.84
CA GLY A 126 16.45 -4.98 -4.81
C GLY A 126 17.42 -5.71 -3.87
N ALA A 127 17.13 -6.97 -3.55
CA ALA A 127 17.95 -7.79 -2.65
C ALA A 127 19.18 -8.42 -3.31
N LEU A 128 19.21 -8.58 -4.63
CA LEU A 128 20.30 -9.24 -5.34
C LEU A 128 21.56 -8.36 -5.39
N ARG A 129 22.60 -8.78 -4.65
CA ARG A 129 23.89 -8.09 -4.63
C ARG A 129 24.60 -8.07 -5.97
N THR A 130 24.40 -9.09 -6.79
CA THR A 130 25.03 -9.24 -8.12
C THR A 130 24.28 -8.51 -9.24
N MET A 131 23.12 -7.93 -8.94
CA MET A 131 22.41 -7.07 -9.88
C MET A 131 23.01 -5.67 -9.82
N GLU A 132 23.76 -5.31 -10.86
CA GLU A 132 24.47 -4.03 -10.97
C GLU A 132 23.45 -2.88 -11.08
N ARG A 133 23.33 -2.09 -10.03
CA ARG A 133 22.53 -0.87 -9.92
C ARG A 133 23.37 0.19 -9.22
N GLU A 134 22.96 1.46 -9.32
CA GLU A 134 23.68 2.58 -8.71
C GLU A 134 23.84 2.44 -7.19
N LEU A 135 22.76 1.98 -6.51
CA LEU A 135 22.75 1.83 -5.05
C LEU A 135 22.99 0.38 -4.62
N PRO A 136 23.60 0.17 -3.44
CA PRO A 136 23.80 -1.16 -2.87
C PRO A 136 22.49 -1.93 -2.72
N SER A 137 22.56 -3.26 -2.80
CA SER A 137 21.41 -4.12 -2.57
C SER A 137 20.83 -3.91 -1.16
N HIS A 138 19.51 -4.00 -1.07
CA HIS A 138 18.78 -3.94 0.20
C HIS A 138 17.75 -5.06 0.26
N TRP A 139 17.68 -5.74 1.41
CA TRP A 139 16.70 -6.78 1.67
C TRP A 139 15.59 -6.25 2.58
N ALA A 140 14.35 -6.35 2.13
CA ALA A 140 13.16 -5.99 2.89
C ALA A 140 12.34 -7.23 3.24
N ARG A 141 11.69 -7.24 4.39
CA ARG A 141 10.70 -8.26 4.75
C ARG A 141 9.41 -8.02 3.98
N GLY A 142 8.82 -9.08 3.48
CA GLY A 142 7.58 -9.03 2.71
C GLY A 142 7.71 -9.72 1.34
N PRO A 143 6.83 -9.41 0.40
CA PRO A 143 5.71 -8.49 0.59
C PRO A 143 4.64 -9.06 1.52
N TYR A 144 3.97 -8.18 2.27
CA TYR A 144 2.72 -8.48 2.97
C TYR A 144 1.57 -7.87 2.16
N PHE A 145 0.55 -8.68 1.89
CA PHE A 145 -0.56 -8.30 1.01
C PHE A 145 -1.71 -7.75 1.84
N ALA A 146 -2.09 -6.52 1.60
CA ALA A 146 -3.15 -5.84 2.33
C ALA A 146 -4.54 -6.32 1.92
N GLU A 147 -5.48 -6.31 2.87
CA GLU A 147 -6.88 -6.61 2.61
C GLU A 147 -7.56 -5.44 1.89
N ASN A 148 -8.07 -5.72 0.67
CA ASN A 148 -8.81 -4.77 -0.14
C ASN A 148 -10.08 -5.45 -0.68
N TRP A 149 -11.19 -4.71 -0.75
CA TRP A 149 -12.46 -5.25 -1.27
C TRP A 149 -12.36 -5.70 -2.73
N GLU A 150 -11.52 -5.05 -3.53
CA GLU A 150 -11.27 -5.42 -4.93
C GLU A 150 -10.39 -6.66 -5.07
N ASP A 151 -9.57 -6.94 -4.06
CA ASP A 151 -8.56 -8.00 -4.06
C ASP A 151 -9.01 -9.21 -3.21
N ALA A 152 -10.33 -9.39 -3.02
CA ALA A 152 -10.87 -10.31 -2.03
C ALA A 152 -10.81 -11.80 -2.44
N GLN A 153 -10.63 -12.12 -3.73
CA GLN A 153 -10.61 -13.50 -4.18
C GLN A 153 -9.43 -14.27 -3.60
N ASP A 154 -9.71 -15.37 -2.89
CA ASP A 154 -8.71 -16.22 -2.23
C ASP A 154 -7.79 -15.47 -1.24
N PHE A 155 -8.18 -14.29 -0.79
CA PHE A 155 -7.48 -13.59 0.27
C PHE A 155 -7.74 -14.26 1.62
N VAL A 156 -6.66 -14.74 2.25
CA VAL A 156 -6.73 -15.41 3.56
C VAL A 156 -5.91 -14.58 4.56
N PRO A 157 -6.55 -13.83 5.47
CA PRO A 157 -5.84 -13.09 6.50
C PRO A 157 -4.97 -14.01 7.36
N TYR A 158 -3.71 -13.65 7.52
CA TYR A 158 -2.76 -14.40 8.36
C TYR A 158 -2.13 -13.53 9.45
N ILE A 159 -1.76 -12.29 9.12
CA ILE A 159 -1.24 -11.32 10.06
C ILE A 159 -2.34 -10.32 10.40
N TYR A 160 -2.52 -10.07 11.69
CA TYR A 160 -3.43 -9.06 12.22
C TYR A 160 -2.62 -8.03 12.98
N VAL A 161 -2.67 -6.80 12.54
CA VAL A 161 -2.01 -5.68 13.22
C VAL A 161 -3.06 -4.92 14.03
N ASP A 162 -2.89 -4.85 15.35
CA ASP A 162 -3.71 -3.97 16.19
C ASP A 162 -3.43 -2.51 15.84
N VAL A 163 -4.39 -1.85 15.23
CA VAL A 163 -4.28 -0.46 14.76
C VAL A 163 -5.11 0.51 15.58
N THR A 164 -5.51 0.10 16.79
CA THR A 164 -6.37 0.91 17.68
C THR A 164 -5.77 2.30 17.91
N GLU A 165 -4.47 2.39 18.20
CA GLU A 165 -3.79 3.65 18.48
C GLU A 165 -3.56 4.53 17.25
N GLY A 166 -3.36 3.92 16.06
CA GLY A 166 -3.15 4.65 14.81
C GLY A 166 -4.43 5.17 14.15
N TYR A 167 -5.60 4.74 14.64
CA TYR A 167 -6.87 4.99 13.97
C TYR A 167 -7.22 6.48 13.85
N ASP A 168 -7.10 7.25 14.91
CA ASP A 168 -7.51 8.67 14.91
C ASP A 168 -6.60 9.49 13.98
N LEU A 169 -5.29 9.21 14.00
CA LEU A 169 -4.35 9.83 13.06
C LEU A 169 -4.68 9.46 11.61
N TRP A 170 -5.00 8.19 11.35
CA TRP A 170 -5.41 7.75 10.02
C TRP A 170 -6.68 8.47 9.55
N VAL A 171 -7.70 8.61 10.41
CA VAL A 171 -8.95 9.30 10.05
C VAL A 171 -8.68 10.74 9.62
N GLU A 172 -7.80 11.46 10.31
CA GLU A 172 -7.46 12.83 9.92
C GLU A 172 -6.62 12.88 8.64
N ALA A 173 -5.71 11.93 8.46
CA ALA A 173 -4.87 11.86 7.26
C ALA A 173 -5.66 11.45 6.01
N ILE A 174 -6.54 10.44 6.13
CA ILE A 174 -7.28 9.91 4.98
C ILE A 174 -8.28 10.91 4.39
N LYS A 175 -8.78 11.84 5.20
CA LYS A 175 -9.62 12.96 4.74
C LYS A 175 -8.90 13.91 3.77
N LYS A 176 -7.56 13.83 3.66
CA LYS A 176 -6.81 14.61 2.68
C LYS A 176 -6.99 14.08 1.26
N LEU A 177 -7.33 12.80 1.12
CA LEU A 177 -7.55 12.20 -0.20
C LEU A 177 -8.88 12.68 -0.78
N TRP A 178 -8.82 13.09 -2.05
CA TRP A 178 -10.02 13.55 -2.76
C TRP A 178 -11.13 12.49 -2.78
N LEU A 179 -10.76 11.24 -3.05
CA LEU A 179 -11.71 10.12 -3.20
C LEU A 179 -12.52 9.83 -1.93
N THR A 180 -11.97 10.04 -0.75
CA THR A 180 -12.67 9.75 0.52
C THR A 180 -13.81 10.72 0.82
N ASN A 181 -13.74 11.93 0.26
CA ASN A 181 -14.73 12.97 0.47
C ASN A 181 -15.71 13.12 -0.71
N ASN A 182 -15.35 12.61 -1.88
CA ASN A 182 -16.06 12.94 -3.13
C ASN A 182 -16.54 11.71 -3.92
N SER A 183 -16.21 10.48 -3.49
CA SER A 183 -16.70 9.28 -4.19
C SER A 183 -18.22 9.17 -4.07
N PRO A 184 -18.97 9.15 -5.19
CA PRO A 184 -20.42 9.00 -5.14
C PRO A 184 -20.88 7.55 -5.03
N TRP A 185 -19.97 6.59 -5.26
CA TRP A 185 -20.33 5.19 -5.45
C TRP A 185 -19.93 4.29 -4.28
N PHE A 186 -18.84 4.63 -3.58
CA PHE A 186 -18.31 3.80 -2.52
C PHE A 186 -17.93 4.65 -1.30
N GLN A 187 -18.47 4.29 -0.14
CA GLN A 187 -18.21 4.97 1.13
C GLN A 187 -16.92 4.40 1.74
N TYR A 188 -15.77 4.86 1.25
CA TYR A 188 -14.47 4.35 1.64
C TYR A 188 -14.22 4.40 3.15
N LEU A 189 -14.53 5.52 3.79
CA LEU A 189 -14.31 5.66 5.24
C LEU A 189 -15.14 4.66 6.05
N GLU A 190 -16.44 4.57 5.75
CA GLU A 190 -17.37 3.67 6.42
C GLU A 190 -16.96 2.21 6.24
N TYR A 191 -16.57 1.83 5.01
CA TYR A 191 -16.15 0.47 4.71
C TYR A 191 -14.90 0.09 5.50
N TYR A 192 -13.82 0.88 5.40
CA TYR A 192 -12.56 0.57 6.06
C TYR A 192 -12.61 0.78 7.58
N ASP A 193 -13.52 1.62 8.10
CA ASP A 193 -13.84 1.68 9.52
C ASP A 193 -14.50 0.38 9.99
N ALA A 194 -15.57 -0.05 9.32
CA ALA A 194 -16.29 -1.27 9.65
C ALA A 194 -15.39 -2.52 9.54
N LEU A 195 -14.60 -2.62 8.47
CA LEU A 195 -13.65 -3.70 8.26
C LEU A 195 -12.65 -3.80 9.43
N SER A 196 -12.06 -2.66 9.82
CA SER A 196 -11.08 -2.64 10.91
C SER A 196 -11.66 -3.08 12.25
N ARG A 197 -12.93 -2.74 12.54
CA ARG A 197 -13.65 -3.21 13.73
C ARG A 197 -13.89 -4.72 13.67
N ALA A 198 -14.39 -5.22 12.53
CA ALA A 198 -14.65 -6.65 12.34
C ALA A 198 -13.36 -7.46 12.55
N ARG A 199 -12.25 -7.03 11.96
CA ARG A 199 -10.95 -7.69 12.11
C ARG A 199 -10.38 -7.58 13.53
N GLY A 200 -10.54 -6.42 14.18
CA GLY A 200 -10.14 -6.22 15.57
C GLY A 200 -10.84 -7.17 16.53
N THR A 201 -12.15 -7.38 16.36
CA THR A 201 -12.94 -8.28 17.20
C THR A 201 -12.37 -9.70 17.21
N LEU A 202 -11.86 -10.19 16.07
CA LEU A 202 -11.29 -11.54 15.96
C LEU A 202 -10.02 -11.75 16.81
N ILE A 203 -9.33 -10.67 17.16
CA ILE A 203 -8.10 -10.69 17.98
C ILE A 203 -8.28 -9.98 19.34
N HIS A 204 -9.51 -9.76 19.78
CA HIS A 204 -9.85 -9.08 21.03
C HIS A 204 -9.28 -7.66 21.13
N LYS A 205 -9.26 -6.94 20.01
CA LYS A 205 -8.85 -5.53 19.91
C LYS A 205 -9.97 -4.68 19.35
N LYS A 206 -9.89 -3.35 19.54
CA LYS A 206 -10.90 -2.45 18.98
C LYS A 206 -10.85 -2.40 17.46
N ARG A 207 -9.63 -2.47 16.88
CA ARG A 207 -9.41 -2.36 15.45
C ARG A 207 -8.19 -3.16 15.01
N ALA A 208 -8.26 -3.76 13.81
CA ALA A 208 -7.12 -4.39 13.17
C ALA A 208 -7.12 -4.15 11.67
N GLU A 209 -5.94 -4.11 11.06
CA GLU A 209 -5.72 -4.34 9.64
C GLU A 209 -5.13 -5.73 9.44
N CYS A 210 -5.51 -6.37 8.33
CA CYS A 210 -5.11 -7.73 8.05
C CYS A 210 -4.25 -7.82 6.81
N TYR A 211 -3.31 -8.75 6.87
CA TYR A 211 -2.39 -9.02 5.77
C TYR A 211 -2.32 -10.52 5.50
N MET A 212 -2.32 -10.86 4.21
CA MET A 212 -1.95 -12.19 3.77
C MET A 212 -0.44 -12.23 3.51
N VAL A 213 0.17 -13.37 3.71
CA VAL A 213 1.55 -13.66 3.32
C VAL A 213 1.57 -14.67 2.18
N ASN A 214 2.66 -14.71 1.41
CA ASN A 214 2.83 -15.77 0.45
C ASN A 214 2.73 -17.13 1.17
N PRO A 215 1.86 -18.04 0.74
CA PRO A 215 1.68 -19.35 1.41
C PRO A 215 2.98 -20.12 1.60
N GLN A 216 3.94 -19.96 0.70
CA GLN A 216 5.27 -20.59 0.82
C GLN A 216 6.09 -20.04 2.00
N ASN A 217 5.76 -18.84 2.48
CA ASN A 217 6.45 -18.17 3.60
C ASN A 217 5.74 -18.37 4.94
N MET A 218 4.59 -19.06 4.97
CA MET A 218 3.87 -19.40 6.20
C MET A 218 4.61 -20.50 6.98
N LYS A 219 5.66 -20.11 7.70
CA LYS A 219 6.48 -21.00 8.52
C LYS A 219 6.59 -20.47 9.93
N ARG A 220 6.38 -21.33 10.91
CA ARG A 220 6.67 -21.07 12.32
C ARG A 220 7.82 -21.97 12.75
N VAL A 221 8.91 -21.34 13.15
CA VAL A 221 10.04 -22.05 13.75
C VAL A 221 9.82 -22.10 15.26
N ILE A 222 9.92 -23.28 15.83
CA ILE A 222 9.87 -23.53 17.27
C ILE A 222 11.02 -24.47 17.65
N ASP A 223 11.59 -24.28 18.82
CA ASP A 223 12.70 -25.12 19.30
C ASP A 223 12.19 -26.45 19.90
N SER A 224 10.97 -26.43 20.44
CA SER A 224 10.28 -27.62 20.98
C SER A 224 8.78 -27.38 21.09
N PHE A 225 8.01 -28.46 21.23
CA PHE A 225 6.63 -28.43 21.71
C PHE A 225 6.59 -28.52 23.22
#